data_0a65a1727c38cef8d7ccd2028d0b841c
#
_entry.id   0a65a1727c38cef8d7ccd2028d0b841c
#
_cell.length_a   1.000
_cell.length_b   1.000
_cell.length_c   1.000
_cell.angle_alpha   90.00
_cell.angle_beta   90.00
_cell.angle_gamma   90.00
#
_symmetry.space_group_name_H-M   'P 1'
#
loop_
_entity.id
_entity.type
_entity.pdbx_description
1 polymer ?
#
loop_
_entity_poly.entity_id
_entity_poly.type
_entity_poly.pdbx_seq_one_letter_code
_entity_poly.pdbx_strand_id
1 'polypeptide(L)'
;MFGKIKRIVDIFSTVNIVKTIYLNFKVFPISIAKKLPIYVGKRVDINEIHKGSIEFQEGVEIRKGIVSLGICQHPMISNKGLTTLLRITQHGKLVLGNDIKIYSGCSIIVTYEGVLNIGSDFLMNQKSRLYCANSVNIGNHVRIGWETQIYDSNFHFTYDGVNHLIGNALGSVHLGNNVWIGNRCTVAKGSLLPDYTIMGSNSLVSKKLENDFGGGYLGRYASPLEERRILSNIRQQNTSRTIFILSERRSA
;
A
#
# COMPACT_ATOMS: atom_id res chain seq x y z
N MET A 1 7.66 25.83 21.55
CA MET A 1 8.48 26.41 20.45
C MET A 1 9.46 25.39 19.86
N PHE A 2 10.23 24.66 20.65
CA PHE A 2 11.21 23.65 20.20
C PHE A 2 10.62 22.53 19.32
N GLY A 3 9.44 22.01 19.61
CA GLY A 3 8.82 20.92 18.83
C GLY A 3 8.43 21.31 17.39
N LYS A 4 8.03 22.57 17.18
CA LYS A 4 7.73 23.07 15.82
C LYS A 4 8.99 23.24 14.99
N ILE A 5 10.09 23.70 15.59
CA ILE A 5 11.38 23.89 14.91
C ILE A 5 11.96 22.52 14.54
N LYS A 6 11.95 21.54 15.46
CA LYS A 6 12.40 20.17 15.18
C LYS A 6 11.62 19.55 14.00
N ARG A 7 10.29 19.66 14.00
CA ARG A 7 9.44 19.17 12.91
C ARG A 7 9.74 19.83 11.56
N ILE A 8 10.07 21.11 11.55
CA ILE A 8 10.47 21.85 10.33
C ILE A 8 11.81 21.33 9.84
N VAL A 9 12.81 21.18 10.73
CA VAL A 9 14.14 20.65 10.38
C VAL A 9 14.04 19.22 9.85
N ASP A 10 13.22 18.36 10.45
CA ASP A 10 13.00 16.98 10.00
C ASP A 10 12.37 16.93 8.61
N ILE A 11 11.44 17.83 8.30
CA ILE A 11 10.84 17.93 6.95
C ILE A 11 11.92 18.31 5.93
N PHE A 12 12.73 19.34 6.19
CA PHE A 12 13.81 19.77 5.28
C PHE A 12 14.91 18.73 5.14
N SER A 13 15.16 17.90 6.15
CA SER A 13 16.17 16.86 6.10
C SER A 13 15.75 15.65 5.25
N THR A 14 14.45 15.35 5.16
CA THR A 14 13.93 14.14 4.54
C THR A 14 13.18 14.38 3.23
N VAL A 15 12.52 15.52 3.08
CA VAL A 15 11.71 15.88 1.90
C VAL A 15 12.57 16.52 0.82
N ASN A 16 12.35 16.18 -0.42
CA ASN A 16 12.84 16.90 -1.60
C ASN A 16 11.78 17.93 -2.03
N ILE A 17 12.04 19.20 -1.72
CA ILE A 17 11.08 20.28 -1.99
C ILE A 17 10.82 20.46 -3.49
N VAL A 18 11.85 20.37 -4.33
CA VAL A 18 11.73 20.53 -5.79
C VAL A 18 10.84 19.42 -6.36
N LYS A 19 11.11 18.15 -6.02
CA LYS A 19 10.28 17.03 -6.46
C LYS A 19 8.86 17.10 -5.89
N THR A 20 8.69 17.59 -4.67
CA THR A 20 7.38 17.79 -4.05
C THR A 20 6.55 18.79 -4.84
N ILE A 21 7.12 19.97 -5.14
CA ILE A 21 6.45 20.98 -5.97
C ILE A 21 6.16 20.41 -7.36
N TYR A 22 7.19 19.84 -8.02
CA TYR A 22 7.05 19.27 -9.37
C TYR A 22 5.90 18.26 -9.44
N LEU A 23 5.87 17.24 -8.57
CA LEU A 23 4.84 16.21 -8.60
C LEU A 23 3.44 16.80 -8.43
N ASN A 24 3.24 17.61 -7.39
CA ASN A 24 1.92 18.16 -7.11
C ASN A 24 1.38 19.03 -8.22
N PHE A 25 2.21 19.92 -8.81
CA PHE A 25 1.78 20.77 -9.92
C PHE A 25 1.68 20.02 -11.26
N LYS A 26 2.39 18.90 -11.41
CA LYS A 26 2.30 18.05 -12.60
C LYS A 26 0.97 17.29 -12.67
N VAL A 27 0.49 16.75 -11.54
CA VAL A 27 -0.66 15.83 -11.52
C VAL A 27 -1.98 16.52 -11.16
N PHE A 28 -1.97 17.55 -10.30
CA PHE A 28 -3.17 18.18 -9.80
C PHE A 28 -3.49 19.53 -10.45
N PRO A 29 -4.77 19.96 -10.45
CA PRO A 29 -5.11 21.35 -10.71
C PRO A 29 -4.53 22.27 -9.63
N ILE A 30 -4.32 23.55 -9.95
CA ILE A 30 -3.67 24.55 -9.07
C ILE A 30 -4.34 24.64 -7.69
N SER A 31 -5.67 24.51 -7.63
CA SER A 31 -6.44 24.55 -6.37
C SER A 31 -6.01 23.48 -5.35
N ILE A 32 -5.62 22.31 -5.82
CA ILE A 32 -5.10 21.21 -5.02
C ILE A 32 -3.57 21.31 -4.87
N ALA A 33 -2.86 21.52 -5.97
CA ALA A 33 -1.41 21.55 -6.03
C ALA A 33 -0.78 22.52 -5.03
N LYS A 34 -1.35 23.72 -4.86
CA LYS A 34 -0.87 24.73 -3.90
C LYS A 34 -0.89 24.28 -2.43
N LYS A 35 -1.71 23.29 -2.12
CA LYS A 35 -1.77 22.69 -0.77
C LYS A 35 -0.64 21.69 -0.53
N LEU A 36 0.11 21.28 -1.57
CA LEU A 36 1.19 20.29 -1.52
C LEU A 36 0.80 19.01 -0.77
N PRO A 37 -0.28 18.32 -1.19
CA PRO A 37 -0.75 17.15 -0.47
C PRO A 37 0.22 15.98 -0.48
N ILE A 38 1.08 15.83 -1.50
CA ILE A 38 2.07 14.75 -1.58
C ILE A 38 3.45 15.29 -1.24
N TYR A 39 4.05 14.80 -0.17
CA TYR A 39 5.45 15.03 0.14
C TYR A 39 6.32 13.93 -0.49
N VAL A 40 7.39 14.34 -1.14
CA VAL A 40 8.31 13.45 -1.86
C VAL A 40 9.67 13.41 -1.19
N GLY A 41 10.15 12.22 -0.89
CA GLY A 41 11.48 12.01 -0.31
C GLY A 41 12.62 12.30 -1.28
N LYS A 42 13.84 12.42 -0.74
CA LYS A 42 15.05 12.76 -1.53
C LYS A 42 15.37 11.73 -2.60
N ARG A 43 15.17 10.44 -2.29
CA ARG A 43 15.46 9.31 -3.19
C ARG A 43 14.18 8.72 -3.75
N VAL A 44 13.41 9.54 -4.45
CA VAL A 44 12.23 9.10 -5.19
C VAL A 44 12.47 9.34 -6.67
N ASP A 45 12.26 8.30 -7.45
CA ASP A 45 12.21 8.34 -8.91
C ASP A 45 10.75 8.43 -9.36
N ILE A 46 10.45 9.41 -10.21
CA ILE A 46 9.10 9.70 -10.68
C ILE A 46 9.12 9.61 -12.20
N ASN A 47 8.45 8.60 -12.74
CA ASN A 47 8.45 8.30 -14.16
C ASN A 47 7.05 8.27 -14.74
N GLU A 48 6.92 8.72 -16.00
CA GLU A 48 5.72 8.60 -16.82
C GLU A 48 4.46 9.19 -16.19
N ILE A 49 4.61 10.19 -15.30
CA ILE A 49 3.52 10.86 -14.61
C ILE A 49 2.87 11.90 -15.52
N HIS A 50 1.54 11.95 -15.55
CA HIS A 50 0.76 12.92 -16.33
C HIS A 50 -0.35 13.58 -15.49
N LYS A 51 -0.94 14.63 -16.03
CA LYS A 51 -2.03 15.37 -15.37
C LYS A 51 -3.24 14.46 -15.19
N GLY A 52 -3.79 14.42 -13.95
CA GLY A 52 -4.93 13.56 -13.61
C GLY A 52 -4.59 12.11 -13.38
N SER A 53 -3.30 11.71 -13.43
CA SER A 53 -2.88 10.33 -13.11
C SER A 53 -2.99 9.99 -11.62
N ILE A 54 -3.05 11.00 -10.76
CA ILE A 54 -3.28 10.84 -9.31
C ILE A 54 -4.52 11.64 -8.95
N GLU A 55 -5.43 10.99 -8.23
CA GLU A 55 -6.67 11.61 -7.75
C GLU A 55 -6.84 11.27 -6.26
N PHE A 56 -7.65 12.05 -5.54
CA PHE A 56 -8.09 11.73 -4.20
C PHE A 56 -9.52 11.20 -4.23
N GLN A 57 -9.82 10.27 -3.34
CA GLN A 57 -11.16 9.75 -3.16
C GLN A 57 -12.12 10.88 -2.77
N GLU A 58 -13.39 10.72 -3.10
CA GLU A 58 -14.44 11.66 -2.69
C GLU A 58 -14.47 11.82 -1.16
N GLY A 59 -14.67 13.04 -0.68
CA GLY A 59 -14.72 13.35 0.75
C GLY A 59 -13.34 13.47 1.43
N VAL A 60 -12.23 13.27 0.71
CA VAL A 60 -10.89 13.46 1.27
C VAL A 60 -10.61 14.94 1.54
N GLU A 61 -10.31 15.28 2.79
CA GLU A 61 -9.85 16.61 3.14
C GLU A 61 -8.41 16.84 2.68
N ILE A 62 -8.25 17.61 1.60
CA ILE A 62 -6.93 17.90 1.02
C ILE A 62 -6.15 18.85 1.92
N ARG A 63 -5.15 18.34 2.60
CA ARG A 63 -4.22 19.08 3.45
C ARG A 63 -2.77 18.78 3.11
N LYS A 64 -1.88 19.60 3.60
CA LYS A 64 -0.44 19.51 3.36
C LYS A 64 0.13 18.19 3.88
N GLY A 65 0.80 17.45 3.00
CA GLY A 65 1.54 16.23 3.35
C GLY A 65 0.67 15.07 3.85
N ILE A 66 -0.59 14.95 3.41
CA ILE A 66 -1.42 13.77 3.72
C ILE A 66 -0.92 12.49 3.08
N VAL A 67 -0.06 12.62 2.07
CA VAL A 67 0.66 11.51 1.45
C VAL A 67 2.15 11.73 1.62
N SER A 68 2.87 10.74 2.14
CA SER A 68 4.32 10.72 2.21
C SER A 68 4.89 9.60 1.34
N LEU A 69 5.72 9.96 0.36
CA LEU A 69 6.31 9.06 -0.60
C LEU A 69 7.83 8.99 -0.44
N GLY A 70 8.34 7.84 -0.02
CA GLY A 70 9.77 7.57 0.11
C GLY A 70 10.48 8.37 1.21
N ILE A 71 9.75 8.82 2.24
CA ILE A 71 10.27 9.65 3.33
C ILE A 71 10.58 8.81 4.57
N CYS A 72 9.64 7.97 4.96
CA CYS A 72 9.73 7.18 6.18
C CYS A 72 10.58 5.93 5.99
N GLN A 73 11.10 5.41 7.10
CA GLN A 73 11.86 4.17 7.14
C GLN A 73 11.50 3.36 8.38
N HIS A 74 11.56 2.06 8.25
CA HIS A 74 11.44 1.16 9.38
C HIS A 74 12.77 1.08 10.14
N PRO A 75 12.80 1.12 11.47
CA PRO A 75 14.07 1.11 12.25
C PRO A 75 14.99 -0.07 11.95
N MET A 76 14.43 -1.22 11.61
CA MET A 76 15.21 -2.44 11.34
C MET A 76 15.79 -2.52 9.92
N ILE A 77 15.48 -1.56 9.03
CA ILE A 77 15.89 -1.64 7.63
C ILE A 77 16.62 -0.37 7.26
N SER A 78 17.89 -0.50 6.85
CA SER A 78 18.64 0.63 6.32
C SER A 78 18.02 1.15 5.03
N ASN A 79 17.92 2.46 4.91
CA ASN A 79 17.49 3.13 3.68
C ASN A 79 18.66 3.51 2.77
N LYS A 80 19.90 3.14 3.13
CA LYS A 80 21.10 3.45 2.35
C LYS A 80 20.99 2.80 0.96
N GLY A 81 21.09 3.61 -0.08
CA GLY A 81 20.98 3.12 -1.46
C GLY A 81 19.57 2.84 -1.97
N LEU A 82 18.54 2.89 -1.12
CA LEU A 82 17.16 2.61 -1.56
C LEU A 82 16.59 3.79 -2.35
N THR A 83 16.01 3.49 -3.51
CA THR A 83 15.25 4.43 -4.33
C THR A 83 13.79 3.98 -4.38
N THR A 84 12.87 4.87 -4.07
CA THR A 84 11.42 4.64 -4.20
C THR A 84 11.02 4.99 -5.63
N LEU A 85 10.26 4.12 -6.28
CA LEU A 85 9.76 4.33 -7.64
C LEU A 85 8.26 4.63 -7.62
N LEU A 86 7.86 5.71 -8.29
CA LEU A 86 6.48 5.96 -8.67
C LEU A 86 6.41 6.09 -10.18
N ARG A 87 5.72 5.16 -10.83
CA ARG A 87 5.47 5.16 -12.27
C ARG A 87 3.97 4.99 -12.53
N ILE A 88 3.40 5.90 -13.32
CA ILE A 88 2.01 5.80 -13.78
C ILE A 88 2.02 6.07 -15.27
N THR A 89 1.88 5.02 -16.06
CA THR A 89 1.88 5.14 -17.53
C THR A 89 0.61 5.81 -18.04
N GLN A 90 0.58 6.14 -19.30
CA GLN A 90 -0.59 6.73 -19.96
C GLN A 90 -1.84 5.87 -19.67
N HIS A 91 -2.94 6.52 -19.28
CA HIS A 91 -4.22 5.93 -18.88
C HIS A 91 -4.26 5.24 -17.51
N GLY A 92 -3.12 4.94 -16.86
CA GLY A 92 -3.09 4.45 -15.49
C GLY A 92 -3.58 5.50 -14.48
N LYS A 93 -4.25 5.05 -13.42
CA LYS A 93 -4.75 5.92 -12.34
C LYS A 93 -4.37 5.42 -10.96
N LEU A 94 -3.96 6.36 -10.11
CA LEU A 94 -3.74 6.15 -8.68
C LEU A 94 -4.74 7.01 -7.90
N VAL A 95 -5.63 6.35 -7.15
CA VAL A 95 -6.66 7.02 -6.34
C VAL A 95 -6.34 6.83 -4.86
N LEU A 96 -6.25 7.91 -4.11
CA LEU A 96 -5.73 7.92 -2.74
C LEU A 96 -6.75 8.42 -1.72
N GLY A 97 -6.82 7.74 -0.59
CA GLY A 97 -7.47 8.23 0.62
C GLY A 97 -6.60 9.20 1.43
N ASN A 98 -6.92 9.33 2.73
CA ASN A 98 -6.15 10.14 3.69
C ASN A 98 -5.00 9.36 4.33
N ASP A 99 -3.97 10.08 4.77
CA ASP A 99 -2.88 9.55 5.63
C ASP A 99 -2.16 8.34 5.04
N ILE A 100 -1.64 8.52 3.82
CA ILE A 100 -0.91 7.49 3.07
C ILE A 100 0.59 7.59 3.35
N LYS A 101 1.20 6.49 3.81
CA LYS A 101 2.64 6.39 4.07
C LYS A 101 3.27 5.30 3.22
N ILE A 102 4.08 5.69 2.26
CA ILE A 102 4.87 4.79 1.41
C ILE A 102 6.34 4.99 1.78
N TYR A 103 6.94 3.96 2.36
CA TYR A 103 8.30 4.02 2.88
C TYR A 103 9.37 3.96 1.79
N SER A 104 10.61 4.22 2.17
CA SER A 104 11.76 4.25 1.25
C SER A 104 11.97 2.90 0.56
N GLY A 105 12.35 2.93 -0.72
CA GLY A 105 12.66 1.73 -1.50
C GLY A 105 11.44 0.95 -1.98
N CYS A 106 10.22 1.47 -1.79
CA CYS A 106 9.02 0.90 -2.38
C CYS A 106 8.93 1.19 -3.87
N SER A 107 8.21 0.34 -4.59
CA SER A 107 7.84 0.59 -5.99
C SER A 107 6.32 0.56 -6.13
N ILE A 108 5.75 1.63 -6.69
CA ILE A 108 4.36 1.70 -7.11
C ILE A 108 4.36 1.91 -8.61
N ILE A 109 3.81 0.96 -9.33
CA ILE A 109 3.78 0.95 -10.78
C ILE A 109 2.34 0.69 -11.23
N VAL A 110 1.75 1.65 -11.93
CA VAL A 110 0.44 1.53 -12.54
C VAL A 110 0.61 1.63 -14.05
N THR A 111 0.20 0.61 -14.78
CA THR A 111 0.42 0.52 -16.23
C THR A 111 -0.88 0.29 -16.97
N TYR A 112 -0.86 0.52 -18.27
CA TYR A 112 -2.02 0.40 -19.14
C TYR A 112 -3.20 1.25 -18.62
N GLU A 113 -4.38 0.68 -18.54
CA GLU A 113 -5.59 1.29 -17.97
C GLU A 113 -5.80 0.88 -16.51
N GLY A 114 -4.73 0.44 -15.82
CA GLY A 114 -4.78 -0.01 -14.45
C GLY A 114 -5.29 1.07 -13.50
N VAL A 115 -6.15 0.67 -12.57
CA VAL A 115 -6.67 1.55 -11.52
C VAL A 115 -6.26 1.00 -10.16
N LEU A 116 -5.37 1.75 -9.49
CA LEU A 116 -4.94 1.45 -8.14
C LEU A 116 -5.66 2.36 -7.15
N ASN A 117 -6.57 1.78 -6.37
CA ASN A 117 -7.23 2.48 -5.27
C ASN A 117 -6.57 2.12 -3.94
N ILE A 118 -6.19 3.13 -3.17
CA ILE A 118 -5.63 2.98 -1.81
C ILE A 118 -6.50 3.77 -0.85
N GLY A 119 -7.13 3.07 0.08
CA GLY A 119 -7.95 3.65 1.13
C GLY A 119 -7.15 4.45 2.15
N SER A 120 -7.85 5.04 3.12
CA SER A 120 -7.26 5.90 4.15
C SER A 120 -6.46 5.12 5.20
N ASP A 121 -5.52 5.82 5.84
CA ASP A 121 -4.62 5.26 6.86
C ASP A 121 -3.87 4.02 6.37
N PHE A 122 -3.19 4.20 5.25
CA PHE A 122 -2.41 3.14 4.59
C PHE A 122 -0.92 3.28 4.91
N LEU A 123 -0.27 2.15 5.17
CA LEU A 123 1.17 2.10 5.35
C LEU A 123 1.79 0.94 4.54
N MET A 124 2.77 1.27 3.71
CA MET A 124 3.57 0.32 2.95
C MET A 124 5.03 0.42 3.36
N ASN A 125 5.53 -0.64 4.00
CA ASN A 125 6.91 -0.69 4.48
C ASN A 125 7.92 -0.88 3.35
N GLN A 126 9.19 -0.64 3.71
CA GLN A 126 10.33 -0.59 2.80
C GLN A 126 10.46 -1.80 1.88
N LYS A 127 10.98 -1.54 0.68
CA LYS A 127 11.28 -2.52 -0.37
C LYS A 127 10.07 -3.32 -0.85
N SER A 128 8.85 -2.90 -0.49
CA SER A 128 7.63 -3.54 -0.98
C SER A 128 7.28 -3.03 -2.37
N ARG A 129 6.61 -3.85 -3.16
CA ARG A 129 6.26 -3.57 -4.55
C ARG A 129 4.76 -3.73 -4.76
N LEU A 130 4.17 -2.77 -5.47
CA LEU A 130 2.80 -2.80 -5.91
C LEU A 130 2.77 -2.55 -7.41
N TYR A 131 2.25 -3.52 -8.15
CA TYR A 131 2.07 -3.45 -9.59
C TYR A 131 0.59 -3.60 -9.92
N CYS A 132 0.07 -2.66 -10.69
CA CYS A 132 -1.33 -2.63 -11.13
C CYS A 132 -1.40 -2.42 -12.64
N ALA A 133 -1.89 -3.41 -13.35
CA ALA A 133 -2.12 -3.38 -14.80
C ALA A 133 -3.61 -3.43 -15.15
N ASN A 134 -4.46 -3.77 -14.20
CA ASN A 134 -5.90 -3.90 -14.35
C ASN A 134 -6.62 -3.20 -13.17
N SER A 135 -6.70 -3.85 -12.01
CA SER A 135 -7.39 -3.29 -10.84
C SER A 135 -6.82 -3.83 -9.54
N VAL A 136 -6.34 -2.92 -8.69
CA VAL A 136 -5.95 -3.23 -7.31
C VAL A 136 -6.72 -2.29 -6.38
N ASN A 137 -7.54 -2.88 -5.52
CA ASN A 137 -8.35 -2.13 -4.55
C ASN A 137 -7.88 -2.47 -3.14
N ILE A 138 -7.46 -1.47 -2.40
CA ILE A 138 -6.97 -1.59 -1.03
C ILE A 138 -7.89 -0.75 -0.13
N GLY A 139 -8.49 -1.38 0.87
CA GLY A 139 -9.37 -0.74 1.84
C GLY A 139 -8.64 0.19 2.81
N ASN A 140 -9.36 0.62 3.84
CA ASN A 140 -8.85 1.51 4.88
C ASN A 140 -8.06 0.73 5.95
N HIS A 141 -7.13 1.41 6.65
CA HIS A 141 -6.36 0.86 7.77
C HIS A 141 -5.53 -0.37 7.37
N VAL A 142 -4.93 -0.37 6.18
CA VAL A 142 -4.12 -1.48 5.68
C VAL A 142 -2.64 -1.25 5.99
N ARG A 143 -1.98 -2.28 6.52
CA ARG A 143 -0.55 -2.29 6.85
C ARG A 143 0.17 -3.36 6.06
N ILE A 144 1.16 -2.96 5.26
CA ILE A 144 1.97 -3.88 4.44
C ILE A 144 3.39 -3.93 5.00
N GLY A 145 3.84 -5.15 5.36
CA GLY A 145 5.19 -5.45 5.80
C GLY A 145 6.24 -5.19 4.73
N TRP A 146 7.50 -5.19 5.12
CA TRP A 146 8.62 -4.95 4.18
C TRP A 146 8.84 -6.12 3.22
N GLU A 147 9.40 -5.84 2.05
CA GLU A 147 9.71 -6.81 1.00
C GLU A 147 8.48 -7.60 0.51
N THR A 148 7.28 -7.08 0.73
CA THR A 148 6.02 -7.67 0.27
C THR A 148 5.74 -7.21 -1.17
N GLN A 149 5.12 -8.07 -1.95
CA GLN A 149 4.72 -7.76 -3.32
C GLN A 149 3.23 -8.02 -3.54
N ILE A 150 2.58 -7.09 -4.24
CA ILE A 150 1.18 -7.16 -4.63
C ILE A 150 1.12 -6.90 -6.12
N TYR A 151 0.49 -7.79 -6.88
CA TYR A 151 0.36 -7.63 -8.33
C TYR A 151 -0.90 -8.31 -8.87
N ASP A 152 -1.53 -7.67 -9.84
CA ASP A 152 -2.75 -8.11 -10.50
C ASP A 152 -2.51 -8.75 -11.89
N SER A 153 -1.26 -9.03 -12.21
CA SER A 153 -0.84 -9.62 -13.49
C SER A 153 0.17 -10.74 -13.30
N ASN A 154 0.09 -11.77 -14.12
CA ASN A 154 1.17 -12.77 -14.24
C ASN A 154 2.26 -12.32 -15.21
N PHE A 155 2.15 -11.14 -15.84
CA PHE A 155 3.02 -10.59 -16.87
C PHE A 155 3.07 -11.41 -18.17
N HIS A 156 2.58 -12.64 -18.17
CA HIS A 156 2.58 -13.57 -19.30
C HIS A 156 1.24 -14.28 -19.40
N PHE A 157 0.85 -14.62 -20.61
CA PHE A 157 -0.22 -15.58 -20.85
C PHE A 157 0.26 -16.98 -20.52
N THR A 158 -0.61 -17.78 -19.94
CA THR A 158 -0.38 -19.22 -19.73
C THR A 158 -1.19 -20.00 -20.73
N TYR A 159 -0.64 -21.09 -21.25
CA TYR A 159 -1.35 -22.01 -22.15
C TYR A 159 -1.57 -23.34 -21.44
N ASP A 160 -2.82 -23.74 -21.34
CA ASP A 160 -3.21 -25.08 -20.89
C ASP A 160 -3.19 -26.04 -22.11
N GLY A 161 -2.15 -26.89 -22.19
CA GLY A 161 -1.99 -27.82 -23.29
C GLY A 161 -2.99 -28.97 -23.32
N VAL A 162 -3.72 -29.20 -22.23
CA VAL A 162 -4.75 -30.27 -22.16
C VAL A 162 -6.08 -29.75 -22.69
N ASN A 163 -6.50 -28.56 -22.25
CA ASN A 163 -7.79 -27.99 -22.61
C ASN A 163 -7.68 -27.00 -23.78
N HIS A 164 -6.49 -26.79 -24.32
CA HIS A 164 -6.20 -25.82 -25.39
C HIS A 164 -6.67 -24.37 -25.08
N LEU A 165 -6.59 -23.98 -23.80
CA LEU A 165 -7.05 -22.68 -23.31
C LEU A 165 -5.88 -21.75 -23.02
N ILE A 166 -6.05 -20.47 -23.37
CA ILE A 166 -5.14 -19.40 -22.95
C ILE A 166 -5.65 -18.83 -21.64
N GLY A 167 -4.86 -18.94 -20.58
CA GLY A 167 -5.18 -18.37 -19.28
C GLY A 167 -5.04 -16.85 -19.32
N ASN A 168 -5.94 -16.14 -18.62
CA ASN A 168 -5.89 -14.69 -18.52
C ASN A 168 -4.64 -14.24 -17.75
N ALA A 169 -3.86 -13.31 -18.33
CA ALA A 169 -2.70 -12.73 -17.67
C ALA A 169 -3.07 -11.78 -16.53
N LEU A 170 -4.26 -11.16 -16.58
CA LEU A 170 -4.75 -10.18 -15.62
C LEU A 170 -5.80 -10.77 -14.68
N GLY A 171 -5.91 -10.20 -13.47
CA GLY A 171 -6.96 -10.56 -12.52
C GLY A 171 -6.93 -9.62 -11.31
N SER A 172 -8.05 -8.98 -11.00
CA SER A 172 -8.13 -7.98 -9.94
C SER A 172 -7.67 -8.49 -8.58
N VAL A 173 -7.06 -7.60 -7.79
CA VAL A 173 -6.69 -7.85 -6.40
C VAL A 173 -7.55 -6.97 -5.50
N HIS A 174 -8.09 -7.54 -4.44
CA HIS A 174 -8.86 -6.81 -3.44
C HIS A 174 -8.36 -7.11 -2.03
N LEU A 175 -8.01 -6.07 -1.30
CA LEU A 175 -7.74 -6.10 0.13
C LEU A 175 -8.84 -5.32 0.84
N GLY A 176 -9.51 -5.96 1.79
CA GLY A 176 -10.52 -5.32 2.62
C GLY A 176 -9.95 -4.28 3.58
N ASN A 177 -10.78 -3.85 4.52
CA ASN A 177 -10.37 -2.92 5.58
C ASN A 177 -9.65 -3.65 6.71
N ASN A 178 -8.79 -2.93 7.45
CA ASN A 178 -8.08 -3.47 8.62
C ASN A 178 -7.26 -4.72 8.31
N VAL A 179 -6.63 -4.77 7.14
CA VAL A 179 -5.79 -5.89 6.71
C VAL A 179 -4.34 -5.64 7.12
N TRP A 180 -3.72 -6.64 7.73
CA TRP A 180 -2.29 -6.63 8.01
C TRP A 180 -1.59 -7.74 7.23
N ILE A 181 -0.67 -7.34 6.35
CA ILE A 181 0.19 -8.26 5.61
C ILE A 181 1.59 -8.22 6.21
N GLY A 182 2.08 -9.38 6.62
CA GLY A 182 3.43 -9.56 7.14
C GLY A 182 4.50 -9.25 6.10
N ASN A 183 5.76 -9.40 6.49
CA ASN A 183 6.88 -9.17 5.59
C ASN A 183 7.10 -10.35 4.63
N ARG A 184 7.70 -10.04 3.46
CA ARG A 184 8.03 -11.03 2.41
C ARG A 184 6.83 -11.84 1.93
N CYS A 185 5.64 -11.24 1.95
CA CYS A 185 4.44 -11.88 1.45
C CYS A 185 4.26 -11.60 -0.04
N THR A 186 3.45 -12.44 -0.68
CA THR A 186 3.01 -12.26 -2.04
C THR A 186 1.49 -12.31 -2.11
N VAL A 187 0.89 -11.24 -2.64
CA VAL A 187 -0.53 -11.20 -3.01
C VAL A 187 -0.60 -11.14 -4.52
N ALA A 188 -0.96 -12.26 -5.13
CA ALA A 188 -0.97 -12.42 -6.57
C ALA A 188 -2.34 -12.08 -7.18
N LYS A 189 -2.41 -12.00 -8.48
CA LYS A 189 -3.63 -11.73 -9.23
C LYS A 189 -4.79 -12.64 -8.82
N GLY A 190 -6.00 -12.07 -8.83
CA GLY A 190 -7.22 -12.79 -8.46
C GLY A 190 -7.44 -12.96 -6.96
N SER A 191 -6.55 -12.39 -6.14
CA SER A 191 -6.68 -12.46 -4.68
C SER A 191 -7.78 -11.54 -4.17
N LEU A 192 -8.55 -12.06 -3.22
CA LEU A 192 -9.45 -11.26 -2.38
C LEU A 192 -9.16 -11.62 -0.92
N LEU A 193 -8.72 -10.63 -0.14
CA LEU A 193 -8.54 -10.73 1.30
C LEU A 193 -9.69 -9.95 1.96
N PRO A 194 -10.55 -10.62 2.76
CA PRO A 194 -11.62 -9.96 3.49
C PRO A 194 -11.12 -8.92 4.51
N ASP A 195 -12.06 -8.13 5.04
CA ASP A 195 -11.80 -7.25 6.17
C ASP A 195 -11.19 -8.02 7.36
N TYR A 196 -10.32 -7.35 8.12
CA TYR A 196 -9.65 -7.90 9.31
C TYR A 196 -8.76 -9.13 9.06
N THR A 197 -8.29 -9.33 7.83
CA THR A 197 -7.35 -10.41 7.52
C THR A 197 -5.94 -10.08 8.03
N ILE A 198 -5.32 -11.05 8.72
CA ILE A 198 -3.90 -11.03 9.06
C ILE A 198 -3.18 -12.08 8.23
N MET A 199 -2.21 -11.66 7.43
CA MET A 199 -1.38 -12.53 6.62
C MET A 199 0.01 -12.64 7.26
N GLY A 200 0.37 -13.85 7.71
CA GLY A 200 1.68 -14.12 8.33
C GLY A 200 2.83 -13.93 7.33
N SER A 201 4.02 -13.63 7.86
CA SER A 201 5.22 -13.44 7.04
C SER A 201 5.53 -14.64 6.15
N ASN A 202 6.15 -14.39 4.98
CA ASN A 202 6.52 -15.39 3.99
C ASN A 202 5.32 -16.20 3.41
N SER A 203 4.13 -15.61 3.39
CA SER A 203 2.92 -16.24 2.88
C SER A 203 2.62 -15.82 1.44
N LEU A 204 1.93 -16.70 0.70
CA LEU A 204 1.43 -16.47 -0.65
C LEU A 204 -0.08 -16.62 -0.67
N VAL A 205 -0.76 -15.63 -1.26
CA VAL A 205 -2.18 -15.71 -1.63
C VAL A 205 -2.33 -15.47 -3.12
N SER A 206 -3.04 -16.36 -3.80
CA SER A 206 -3.34 -16.31 -5.24
C SER A 206 -4.79 -16.68 -5.55
N LYS A 207 -5.69 -16.53 -4.58
CA LYS A 207 -7.10 -16.89 -4.70
C LYS A 207 -7.97 -15.98 -3.84
N LYS A 208 -9.28 -16.06 -4.08
CA LYS A 208 -10.25 -15.43 -3.19
C LYS A 208 -10.35 -16.22 -1.89
N LEU A 209 -10.32 -15.52 -0.78
CA LEU A 209 -10.58 -16.08 0.54
C LEU A 209 -12.05 -15.85 0.87
N GLU A 210 -12.75 -16.89 1.27
CA GLU A 210 -14.17 -16.80 1.61
C GLU A 210 -14.36 -16.10 2.96
N ASN A 211 -15.46 -15.37 3.07
CA ASN A 211 -15.77 -14.52 4.23
C ASN A 211 -16.30 -15.27 5.46
N ASP A 212 -16.24 -16.61 5.48
CA ASP A 212 -16.91 -17.42 6.52
C ASP A 212 -16.52 -17.09 7.97
N PHE A 213 -15.52 -16.21 8.18
CA PHE A 213 -14.98 -15.95 9.52
C PHE A 213 -14.79 -14.47 9.88
N GLY A 214 -15.26 -13.50 9.09
CA GLY A 214 -15.17 -12.07 9.47
C GLY A 214 -13.75 -11.62 9.84
N GLY A 215 -12.76 -12.04 9.09
CA GLY A 215 -11.33 -11.86 9.35
C GLY A 215 -10.66 -13.16 9.77
N GLY A 216 -9.44 -13.40 9.31
CA GLY A 216 -8.71 -14.62 9.57
C GLY A 216 -7.19 -14.45 9.54
N TYR A 217 -6.50 -15.36 10.18
CA TYR A 217 -5.04 -15.45 10.11
C TYR A 217 -4.63 -16.42 9.01
N LEU A 218 -3.80 -15.94 8.08
CA LEU A 218 -3.18 -16.73 7.04
C LEU A 218 -1.69 -16.88 7.35
N GLY A 219 -1.29 -18.03 7.76
CA GLY A 219 0.12 -18.31 8.06
C GLY A 219 0.59 -19.65 7.48
N ARG A 220 1.86 -19.73 7.18
CA ARG A 220 2.46 -20.94 6.59
C ARG A 220 2.51 -22.12 7.59
N TYR A 221 2.35 -21.85 8.89
CA TYR A 221 2.57 -22.81 9.99
C TYR A 221 1.42 -22.91 10.98
N ALA A 222 0.31 -22.19 10.78
CA ALA A 222 -0.83 -22.34 11.68
C ALA A 222 -1.62 -23.60 11.27
N SER A 223 -1.77 -24.54 12.18
CA SER A 223 -2.72 -25.63 11.99
C SER A 223 -4.15 -25.08 12.05
N PRO A 224 -5.14 -25.71 11.40
CA PRO A 224 -6.54 -25.28 11.47
C PRO A 224 -7.08 -25.12 12.89
N LEU A 225 -6.52 -25.83 13.85
CA LEU A 225 -6.88 -25.75 15.28
C LEU A 225 -6.27 -24.50 15.95
N GLU A 226 -5.03 -24.14 15.60
CA GLU A 226 -4.38 -22.92 16.09
C GLU A 226 -5.02 -21.66 15.48
N GLU A 227 -5.39 -21.71 14.21
CA GLU A 227 -6.17 -20.66 13.55
C GLU A 227 -7.49 -20.40 14.28
N ARG A 228 -8.26 -21.45 14.61
CA ARG A 228 -9.49 -21.34 15.39
C ARG A 228 -9.26 -20.73 16.77
N ARG A 229 -8.17 -21.11 17.44
CA ARG A 229 -7.82 -20.61 18.78
C ARG A 229 -7.40 -19.15 18.77
N ILE A 230 -6.62 -18.73 17.76
CA ILE A 230 -6.23 -17.33 17.57
C ILE A 230 -7.49 -16.48 17.25
N LEU A 231 -8.36 -16.95 16.38
CA LEU A 231 -9.60 -16.26 16.02
C LEU A 231 -10.59 -16.15 17.19
N SER A 232 -10.68 -17.18 18.07
CA SER A 232 -11.50 -17.11 19.27
C SER A 232 -10.98 -16.08 20.27
N ASN A 233 -9.67 -15.98 20.43
CA ASN A 233 -9.02 -14.97 21.28
C ASN A 233 -9.19 -13.56 20.73
N ILE A 234 -9.08 -13.37 19.40
CA ILE A 234 -9.35 -12.10 18.73
C ILE A 234 -10.81 -11.68 18.90
N ARG A 235 -11.76 -12.62 18.80
CA ARG A 235 -13.19 -12.34 19.03
C ARG A 235 -13.50 -11.93 20.47
N GLN A 236 -12.85 -12.52 21.46
CA GLN A 236 -13.01 -12.14 22.88
C GLN A 236 -12.40 -10.78 23.18
N GLN A 237 -11.40 -10.34 22.42
CA GLN A 237 -10.74 -9.03 22.56
C GLN A 237 -11.40 -7.91 21.75
N ASN A 238 -12.21 -8.25 20.73
CA ASN A 238 -12.86 -7.29 19.81
C ASN A 238 -14.05 -6.51 20.41
N THR A 239 -14.29 -6.58 21.72
CA THR A 239 -15.10 -5.58 22.42
C THR A 239 -14.38 -4.24 22.62
N SER A 240 -13.15 -4.09 22.14
CA SER A 240 -12.42 -2.82 22.23
C SER A 240 -11.48 -2.66 21.03
N ARG A 241 -11.57 -1.55 20.39
CA ARG A 241 -10.80 -0.89 19.31
C ARG A 241 -9.25 -1.04 19.29
N THR A 242 -8.63 -2.12 19.82
CA THR A 242 -7.27 -2.03 20.37
C THR A 242 -6.17 -2.75 19.58
N ILE A 243 -6.46 -3.63 18.62
CA ILE A 243 -5.39 -4.47 18.03
C ILE A 243 -4.50 -3.72 17.02
N PHE A 244 -4.99 -2.67 16.38
CA PHE A 244 -4.19 -1.86 15.44
C PHE A 244 -3.41 -0.71 16.09
N ILE A 245 -3.63 -0.41 17.37
CA ILE A 245 -3.06 0.77 18.03
C ILE A 245 -1.75 0.47 18.79
N LEU A 246 -1.41 -0.79 19.03
CA LEU A 246 -0.27 -1.16 19.88
C LEU A 246 1.11 -0.95 19.25
N SER A 247 1.22 -0.70 17.95
CA SER A 247 2.53 -0.40 17.32
C SER A 247 2.92 1.09 17.34
N GLU A 248 1.99 2.01 17.62
CA GLU A 248 2.26 3.47 17.56
C GLU A 248 2.36 4.17 18.91
N ARG A 249 2.05 3.51 20.04
CA ARG A 249 2.05 4.15 21.38
C ARG A 249 3.26 3.87 22.28
N ARG A 250 4.38 3.41 21.72
CA ARG A 250 5.64 3.32 22.50
C ARG A 250 6.75 4.16 21.90
N SER A 251 6.49 5.45 21.76
CA SER A 251 7.54 6.47 21.66
C SER A 251 6.95 7.78 22.14
N ALA A 252 6.82 7.89 23.44
CA ALA A 252 6.82 9.15 24.16
C ALA A 252 8.15 9.25 24.90
#